data_e60e374893bfaebf004fe4f07d51ac49
#
_entry.id   e60e374893bfaebf004fe4f07d51ac49
#
_cell.length_a   1.000
_cell.length_b   1.000
_cell.length_c   1.000
_cell.angle_alpha   90.00
_cell.angle_beta   90.00
_cell.angle_gamma   90.00
#
_symmetry.space_group_name_H-M   'P 1'
#
loop_
_entity.id
_entity.type
_entity.pdbx_description
1 polymer ?
#
loop_
_entity_poly.entity_id
_entity_poly.type
_entity_poly.pdbx_seq_one_letter_code
_entity_poly.pdbx_strand_id
1 'polypeptide(L)'
;MGGTDYVLLELWRNISWQTAQDAVKQLTRAGYCPVLAHPERYLAFIRSPKKTLQFRNETGALLQLNADTVLSPRNYWERRFTEYLLKEGAVDAIASDAHDCINRPVNMEAAYQWLTIHTDAAYAKELVTFGGELT
;
A
#
# COMPACT_ATOMS: atom_id res chain seq x y z
N MET A 1 17.49 11.39 -3.54
CA MET A 1 17.60 10.93 -4.44
C MET A 1 16.86 11.62 -5.33
N GLY A 2 17.33 12.69 -5.55
CA GLY A 2 16.64 13.33 -6.49
C GLY A 2 16.06 12.19 -7.19
N GLY A 3 15.25 12.10 -7.59
CA GLY A 3 14.78 11.13 -8.36
C GLY A 3 14.80 9.77 -7.78
N THR A 4 14.10 9.54 -6.81
CA THR A 4 13.90 8.19 -6.40
C THR A 4 13.14 7.48 -7.49
N ASP A 5 13.75 6.45 -8.03
CA ASP A 5 13.09 5.63 -9.01
C ASP A 5 12.20 4.62 -8.30
N TYR A 6 10.96 5.01 -8.11
CA TYR A 6 9.96 4.11 -7.51
C TYR A 6 9.51 3.08 -8.53
N VAL A 7 9.42 1.83 -8.09
CA VAL A 7 8.96 0.73 -8.93
C VAL A 7 7.83 0.01 -8.21
N LEU A 8 6.68 -0.09 -8.86
CA LEU A 8 5.57 -0.87 -8.32
C LEU A 8 5.89 -2.34 -8.48
N LEU A 9 5.82 -3.06 -7.37
CA LEU A 9 6.06 -4.49 -7.33
C LEU A 9 4.74 -5.20 -7.07
N GLU A 10 4.23 -5.89 -8.07
CA GLU A 10 3.04 -6.71 -7.92
C GLU A 10 3.47 -8.17 -7.78
N LEU A 11 3.02 -8.79 -6.71
CA LEU A 11 3.31 -10.18 -6.45
C LEU A 11 2.02 -10.99 -6.59
N TRP A 12 2.11 -12.29 -6.45
CA TRP A 12 0.94 -13.14 -6.58
C TRP A 12 0.38 -13.49 -5.20
N ARG A 13 -0.87 -13.91 -5.19
CA ARG A 13 -1.61 -14.11 -3.96
C ARG A 13 -0.92 -15.03 -2.95
N ASN A 14 -0.28 -16.08 -3.43
CA ASN A 14 0.36 -17.09 -2.58
C ASN A 14 1.84 -16.85 -2.37
N ILE A 15 2.31 -15.64 -2.58
CA ILE A 15 3.73 -15.31 -2.41
C ILE A 15 4.19 -15.64 -0.98
N SER A 16 5.38 -16.20 -0.85
CA SER A 16 5.98 -16.43 0.46
C SER A 16 6.72 -15.19 0.94
N TRP A 17 6.91 -15.09 2.24
CA TRP A 17 7.68 -13.97 2.82
C TRP A 17 9.09 -13.94 2.23
N GLN A 18 9.72 -15.08 2.08
CA GLN A 18 11.09 -15.17 1.58
C GLN A 18 11.17 -14.65 0.14
N THR A 19 10.26 -15.07 -0.72
CA THR A 19 10.26 -14.64 -2.11
C THR A 19 9.97 -13.13 -2.21
N ALA A 20 9.04 -12.63 -1.41
CA ALA A 20 8.75 -11.20 -1.39
C ALA A 20 9.99 -10.41 -0.93
N GLN A 21 10.66 -10.88 0.11
CA GLN A 21 11.85 -10.24 0.61
C GLN A 21 12.98 -10.24 -0.42
N ASP A 22 13.17 -11.34 -1.11
CA ASP A 22 14.19 -11.45 -2.15
C ASP A 22 13.91 -10.48 -3.31
N ALA A 23 12.64 -10.37 -3.71
CA ALA A 23 12.26 -9.46 -4.80
C ALA A 23 12.55 -8.01 -4.40
N VAL A 24 12.22 -7.62 -3.17
CA VAL A 24 12.50 -6.28 -2.68
C VAL A 24 14.01 -6.01 -2.64
N LYS A 25 14.77 -6.97 -2.15
CA LYS A 25 16.21 -6.81 -2.06
C LYS A 25 16.86 -6.65 -3.42
N GLN A 26 16.40 -7.41 -4.43
CA GLN A 26 16.93 -7.29 -5.78
C GLN A 26 16.71 -5.91 -6.36
N LEU A 27 15.52 -5.36 -6.19
CA LEU A 27 15.21 -4.00 -6.67
C LEU A 27 16.00 -2.94 -5.93
N THR A 28 16.13 -3.09 -4.62
CA THR A 28 16.89 -2.15 -3.80
C THR A 28 18.36 -2.13 -4.21
N ARG A 29 18.94 -3.30 -4.46
CA ARG A 29 20.33 -3.41 -4.91
C ARG A 29 20.54 -2.79 -6.28
N ALA A 30 19.52 -2.81 -7.12
CA ALA A 30 19.58 -2.21 -8.45
C ALA A 30 19.37 -0.69 -8.43
N GLY A 31 19.14 -0.11 -7.25
CA GLY A 31 18.98 1.33 -7.10
C GLY A 31 17.57 1.82 -7.13
N TYR A 32 16.59 0.92 -7.09
CA TYR A 32 15.17 1.29 -7.10
C TYR A 32 14.58 1.31 -5.70
N CYS A 33 13.48 2.01 -5.54
CA CYS A 33 12.70 2.00 -4.31
C CYS A 33 11.40 1.22 -4.58
N PRO A 34 11.30 -0.02 -4.11
CA PRO A 34 10.12 -0.82 -4.40
C PRO A 34 8.91 -0.37 -3.60
N VAL A 35 7.78 -0.29 -4.28
CA VAL A 35 6.48 -0.03 -3.67
C VAL A 35 5.64 -1.28 -3.86
N LEU A 36 5.31 -1.94 -2.77
CA LEU A 36 4.53 -3.17 -2.82
C LEU A 36 3.07 -2.84 -3.06
N ALA A 37 2.56 -3.23 -4.22
CA ALA A 37 1.19 -2.93 -4.60
C ALA A 37 0.22 -3.87 -3.90
N HIS A 38 -0.86 -3.31 -3.38
CA HIS A 38 -2.00 -4.00 -2.76
C HIS A 38 -1.62 -5.24 -1.93
N PRO A 39 -0.81 -5.06 -0.86
CA PRO A 39 -0.41 -6.21 -0.02
C PRO A 39 -1.58 -6.89 0.66
N GLU A 40 -2.73 -6.23 0.75
CA GLU A 40 -3.94 -6.82 1.29
C GLU A 40 -4.45 -8.00 0.46
N ARG A 41 -3.93 -8.17 -0.76
CA ARG A 41 -4.29 -9.30 -1.62
C ARG A 41 -3.38 -10.51 -1.46
N TYR A 42 -2.31 -10.38 -0.69
CA TYR A 42 -1.39 -11.48 -0.46
C TYR A 42 -1.75 -12.19 0.83
N LEU A 43 -1.98 -13.51 0.74
CA LEU A 43 -2.47 -14.27 1.91
C LEU A 43 -1.56 -14.18 3.12
N ALA A 44 -0.26 -14.30 2.90
CA ALA A 44 0.69 -14.23 4.02
C ALA A 44 0.64 -12.87 4.71
N PHE A 45 0.49 -11.81 3.93
CA PHE A 45 0.50 -10.45 4.46
C PHE A 45 -0.80 -10.14 5.20
N ILE A 46 -1.94 -10.42 4.57
CA ILE A 46 -3.22 -10.07 5.17
C ILE A 46 -3.49 -10.82 6.46
N ARG A 47 -2.94 -12.00 6.60
CA ARG A 47 -3.09 -12.80 7.83
C ARG A 47 -2.24 -12.29 8.98
N SER A 48 -1.22 -11.49 8.68
CA SER A 48 -0.31 -10.98 9.72
C SER A 48 0.05 -9.52 9.47
N PRO A 49 -0.83 -8.59 9.87
CA PRO A 49 -0.53 -7.15 9.73
C PRO A 49 0.75 -6.75 10.45
N LYS A 50 0.99 -7.32 11.62
CA LYS A 50 2.18 -7.03 12.42
C LYS A 50 3.44 -7.46 11.69
N LYS A 51 3.43 -8.62 11.06
CA LYS A 51 4.58 -9.11 10.29
C LYS A 51 4.76 -8.30 9.02
N THR A 52 3.68 -7.79 8.44
CA THR A 52 3.73 -6.90 7.30
C THR A 52 4.42 -5.58 7.66
N LEU A 53 4.09 -5.02 8.81
CA LEU A 53 4.78 -3.83 9.32
C LEU A 53 6.26 -4.09 9.52
N GLN A 54 6.60 -5.22 10.10
CA GLN A 54 7.98 -5.63 10.30
C GLN A 54 8.73 -5.78 8.97
N PHE A 55 8.10 -6.40 7.99
CA PHE A 55 8.63 -6.56 6.64
C PHE A 55 8.96 -5.19 6.04
N ARG A 56 8.02 -4.24 6.13
CA ARG A 56 8.23 -2.89 5.63
C ARG A 56 9.43 -2.23 6.30
N ASN A 57 9.51 -2.32 7.62
CA ASN A 57 10.57 -1.68 8.38
C ASN A 57 11.95 -2.31 8.11
N GLU A 58 11.99 -3.61 7.94
CA GLU A 58 13.25 -4.31 7.70
C GLU A 58 13.76 -4.18 6.27
N THR A 59 12.87 -4.17 5.30
CA THR A 59 13.27 -4.13 3.89
C THR A 59 13.29 -2.75 3.29
N GLY A 60 12.59 -1.80 3.89
CA GLY A 60 12.43 -0.46 3.33
C GLY A 60 11.42 -0.38 2.20
N ALA A 61 10.72 -1.46 1.89
CA ALA A 61 9.68 -1.43 0.88
C ALA A 61 8.52 -0.56 1.33
N LEU A 62 7.97 0.22 0.41
CA LEU A 62 6.79 1.01 0.70
C LEU A 62 5.52 0.20 0.44
N LEU A 63 4.42 0.56 1.07
CA LEU A 63 3.16 -0.16 0.93
C LEU A 63 2.10 0.73 0.31
N GLN A 64 1.44 0.22 -0.72
CA GLN A 64 0.35 0.92 -1.40
C GLN A 64 -0.94 0.09 -1.25
N LEU A 65 -1.96 0.67 -0.65
CA LEU A 65 -3.26 0.02 -0.53
C LEU A 65 -4.21 0.51 -1.60
N ASN A 66 -5.21 -0.30 -1.92
CA ASN A 66 -6.27 0.13 -2.83
C ASN A 66 -7.27 1.02 -2.09
N ALA A 67 -7.72 2.06 -2.76
CA ALA A 67 -8.74 2.94 -2.24
C ALA A 67 -10.02 2.17 -1.89
N ASP A 68 -10.41 1.23 -2.72
CA ASP A 68 -11.61 0.42 -2.48
C ASP A 68 -11.50 -0.40 -1.20
N THR A 69 -10.33 -0.94 -0.91
CA THR A 69 -10.12 -1.70 0.32
C THR A 69 -10.25 -0.81 1.56
N VAL A 70 -9.73 0.41 1.47
CA VAL A 70 -9.83 1.38 2.57
C VAL A 70 -11.29 1.78 2.80
N LEU A 71 -12.02 2.07 1.73
CA LEU A 71 -13.40 2.54 1.83
C LEU A 71 -14.39 1.45 2.20
N SER A 72 -14.20 0.26 1.63
CA SER A 72 -15.16 -0.84 1.79
C SER A 72 -14.43 -2.17 1.91
N PRO A 73 -13.85 -2.44 3.08
CA PRO A 73 -13.21 -3.75 3.29
C PRO A 73 -14.23 -4.86 3.08
N ARG A 74 -13.86 -5.88 2.30
CA ARG A 74 -14.77 -6.96 1.93
C ARG A 74 -15.01 -7.95 3.08
N ASN A 75 -14.10 -7.99 4.05
CA ASN A 75 -14.20 -8.93 5.16
C ASN A 75 -13.41 -8.43 6.35
N TYR A 76 -13.47 -9.20 7.44
CA TYR A 76 -12.78 -8.88 8.68
C TYR A 76 -11.27 -8.73 8.49
N TRP A 77 -10.67 -9.59 7.66
CA TRP A 77 -9.21 -9.60 7.47
C TRP A 77 -8.73 -8.32 6.78
N GLU A 78 -9.45 -7.87 5.76
CA GLU A 78 -9.11 -6.61 5.07
C GLU A 78 -9.26 -5.42 6.01
N ARG A 79 -10.33 -5.40 6.80
CA ARG A 79 -10.55 -4.31 7.77
C ARG A 79 -9.44 -4.25 8.79
N ARG A 80 -9.14 -5.40 9.41
CA ARG A 80 -8.10 -5.50 10.43
C ARG A 80 -6.74 -5.07 9.90
N PHE A 81 -6.39 -5.55 8.71
CA PHE A 81 -5.12 -5.25 8.06
C PHE A 81 -4.99 -3.76 7.80
N THR A 82 -6.03 -3.18 7.18
CA THR A 82 -6.04 -1.76 6.82
C THR A 82 -5.99 -0.87 8.06
N GLU A 83 -6.82 -1.14 9.04
CA GLU A 83 -6.86 -0.34 10.27
C GLU A 83 -5.53 -0.39 11.02
N TYR A 84 -4.95 -1.58 11.13
CA TYR A 84 -3.68 -1.74 11.83
C TYR A 84 -2.57 -0.94 11.15
N LEU A 85 -2.43 -1.08 9.84
CA LEU A 85 -1.35 -0.41 9.12
C LEU A 85 -1.53 1.10 9.09
N LEU A 86 -2.76 1.58 8.96
CA LEU A 86 -3.02 3.01 9.00
C LEU A 86 -2.72 3.60 10.37
N LYS A 87 -3.10 2.89 11.43
CA LYS A 87 -2.83 3.32 12.79
C LYS A 87 -1.33 3.42 13.06
N GLU A 88 -0.56 2.51 12.52
CA GLU A 88 0.89 2.50 12.70
C GLU A 88 1.63 3.43 11.74
N GLY A 89 0.90 4.11 10.86
CA GLY A 89 1.53 5.00 9.87
C GLY A 89 2.34 4.24 8.84
N ALA A 90 1.98 2.99 8.58
CA ALA A 90 2.77 2.11 7.70
C ALA A 90 2.31 2.08 6.27
N VAL A 91 1.21 2.73 5.95
CA VAL A 91 0.73 2.83 4.57
C VAL A 91 1.37 4.06 3.95
N ASP A 92 2.01 3.87 2.79
CA ASP A 92 2.77 4.93 2.15
C ASP A 92 2.03 5.56 0.97
N ALA A 93 1.07 4.85 0.39
CA ALA A 93 0.30 5.36 -0.74
C ALA A 93 -1.06 4.69 -0.81
N ILE A 94 -2.01 5.40 -1.38
CA ILE A 94 -3.33 4.89 -1.70
C ILE A 94 -3.52 5.09 -3.20
N ALA A 95 -3.99 4.08 -3.89
CA ALA A 95 -4.22 4.17 -5.33
C ALA A 95 -5.52 3.50 -5.71
N SER A 96 -6.09 3.95 -6.81
CA SER A 96 -7.26 3.29 -7.37
C SER A 96 -6.79 2.13 -8.23
N ASP A 97 -7.40 0.96 -8.03
CA ASP A 97 -7.16 -0.20 -8.85
C ASP A 97 -8.13 -0.27 -10.03
N ALA A 98 -8.97 0.74 -10.16
CA ALA A 98 -9.95 0.76 -11.23
C ALA A 98 -9.27 1.01 -12.57
N HIS A 99 -9.58 0.16 -13.53
CA HIS A 99 -9.13 0.36 -14.90
C HIS A 99 -10.02 1.34 -15.64
N ASP A 100 -11.11 1.74 -15.01
CA ASP A 100 -12.07 2.69 -15.55
C ASP A 100 -11.68 4.09 -15.07
N CYS A 101 -11.26 4.93 -15.99
CA CYS A 101 -10.84 6.29 -15.68
C CYS A 101 -11.96 7.15 -15.10
N ILE A 102 -13.20 6.79 -15.35
CA ILE A 102 -14.35 7.55 -14.87
C ILE A 102 -14.51 7.41 -13.36
N ASN A 103 -14.31 6.20 -12.84
CA ASN A 103 -14.49 5.93 -11.41
C ASN A 103 -13.29 6.29 -10.56
N ARG A 104 -12.11 6.34 -11.16
CA ARG A 104 -10.87 6.57 -10.44
C ARG A 104 -10.86 7.86 -9.61
N PRO A 105 -11.21 9.04 -10.14
CA PRO A 105 -11.20 10.26 -9.34
C PRO A 105 -12.19 10.22 -8.18
N VAL A 106 -13.34 9.59 -8.38
CA VAL A 106 -14.37 9.48 -7.34
C VAL A 106 -13.85 8.65 -6.17
N ASN A 107 -13.23 7.51 -6.47
CA ASN A 107 -12.68 6.63 -5.44
C ASN A 107 -11.55 7.30 -4.66
N MET A 108 -10.68 8.04 -5.34
CA MET A 108 -9.57 8.71 -4.67
C MET A 108 -10.05 9.84 -3.77
N GLU A 109 -11.03 10.61 -4.21
CA GLU A 109 -11.59 11.67 -3.38
C GLU A 109 -12.29 11.11 -2.15
N ALA A 110 -13.08 10.06 -2.33
CA ALA A 110 -13.76 9.41 -1.21
C ALA A 110 -12.75 8.83 -0.22
N ALA A 111 -11.68 8.22 -0.72
CA ALA A 111 -10.62 7.69 0.13
C ALA A 111 -9.93 8.81 0.92
N TYR A 112 -9.66 9.94 0.29
CA TYR A 112 -9.06 11.07 0.95
C TYR A 112 -9.94 11.59 2.09
N GLN A 113 -11.25 11.72 1.84
CA GLN A 113 -12.19 12.16 2.86
C GLN A 113 -12.24 11.17 4.03
N TRP A 114 -12.30 9.88 3.72
CA TRP A 114 -12.32 8.84 4.75
C TRP A 114 -11.05 8.91 5.61
N LEU A 115 -9.90 9.02 4.96
CA LEU A 115 -8.61 9.06 5.65
C LEU A 115 -8.47 10.31 6.53
N THR A 116 -8.98 11.45 6.06
CA THR A 116 -8.95 12.69 6.82
C THR A 116 -9.72 12.55 8.14
N ILE A 117 -10.81 11.80 8.12
CA ILE A 117 -11.63 11.58 9.31
C ILE A 117 -11.00 10.55 10.26
N HIS A 118 -10.43 9.48 9.70
CA HIS A 118 -9.95 8.33 10.48
C HIS A 118 -8.46 8.36 10.81
N THR A 119 -7.72 9.26 10.17
CA THR A 119 -6.30 9.44 10.46
C THR A 119 -6.03 10.94 10.61
N ASP A 120 -4.86 11.37 10.24
CA ASP A 120 -4.42 12.76 10.29
C ASP A 120 -4.57 13.35 8.88
N ALA A 121 -5.04 14.57 8.77
CA ALA A 121 -5.24 15.24 7.48
C ALA A 121 -3.94 15.33 6.67
N ALA A 122 -2.80 15.60 7.33
CA ALA A 122 -1.51 15.65 6.64
C ALA A 122 -1.12 14.28 6.09
N TYR A 123 -1.34 13.23 6.86
CA TYR A 123 -1.05 11.87 6.43
C TYR A 123 -1.96 11.47 5.27
N ALA A 124 -3.25 11.79 5.35
CA ALA A 124 -4.19 11.51 4.28
C ALA A 124 -3.77 12.16 2.97
N LYS A 125 -3.33 13.41 3.04
CA LYS A 125 -2.87 14.14 1.87
C LYS A 125 -1.63 13.50 1.26
N GLU A 126 -0.69 13.08 2.09
CA GLU A 126 0.53 12.40 1.62
C GLU A 126 0.19 11.10 0.90
N LEU A 127 -0.71 10.30 1.46
CA LEU A 127 -1.09 9.01 0.88
C LEU A 127 -1.70 9.16 -0.51
N VAL A 128 -2.60 10.11 -0.65
CA VAL A 128 -3.29 10.33 -1.92
C VAL A 128 -2.35 10.96 -2.96
N THR A 129 -1.56 11.94 -2.54
CA THR A 129 -0.61 12.62 -3.42
C THR A 129 0.44 11.65 -3.95
N PHE A 130 1.02 10.85 -3.07
CA PHE A 130 2.03 9.89 -3.46
C PHE A 130 1.44 8.80 -4.37
N GLY A 131 0.24 8.32 -4.06
CA GLY A 131 -0.45 7.38 -4.93
C GLY A 131 -0.66 7.92 -6.32
N GLY A 132 -1.00 9.21 -6.44
CA GLY A 132 -1.15 9.86 -7.72
C GLY A 132 0.15 9.96 -8.49
N GLU A 133 1.25 10.19 -7.81
CA GLU A 133 2.57 10.25 -8.45
C GLU A 133 3.02 8.90 -9.01
N LEU A 134 2.59 7.81 -8.38
CA LEU A 134 2.94 6.46 -8.83
C LEU A 134 2.13 5.99 -10.02
N THR A 135 1.00 6.60 -10.27
CA THR A 135 0.12 6.24 -11.38
C THR A 135 0.23 7.24 -12.50
#